data_e01d25ffedd3c9b0fe1e10121658dee8
#
_entry.id   e01d25ffedd3c9b0fe1e10121658dee8
#
_cell.length_a   1.000
_cell.length_b   1.000
_cell.length_c   1.000
_cell.angle_alpha   90.00
_cell.angle_beta   90.00
_cell.angle_gamma   90.00
#
_symmetry.space_group_name_H-M   'P 1'
#
loop_
_entity.id
_entity.type
_entity.pdbx_description
1 polymer ?
#
loop_
_entity_poly.entity_id
_entity_poly.type
_entity_poly.pdbx_seq_one_letter_code
_entity_poly.pdbx_strand_id
1 'polypeptide(L)'
;MIDFHCHLDLFPDPTTVLNGIDKRGTYVLAVTTTPKAWRGTKKLVGERPRVRVALGLHPELVAQRHHEVALFCGLLAETRYVGEIGIDGSPPHRGSIDLQKSVFDRILAACAAAGGRILSVHSRGAATAVLDSLERQPTSGVPILHWFSGTKAELARADSLGCWFSVGPVMLRSRKGRELAATMPMDRMLTETDAPFGRDGDSPLMPWQAYDCLDELANLKGLGVDTLRRQLIANLRRLPKLVEWSG
;
A
#
# COMPACT_ATOMS: atom_id res chain seq x y z
N MET A 1 9.53 -3.68 13.32
CA MET A 1 8.12 -3.32 13.02
C MET A 1 8.03 -3.02 11.54
N ILE A 2 6.85 -3.16 10.92
CA ILE A 2 6.62 -2.94 9.49
C ILE A 2 5.37 -2.09 9.35
N ASP A 3 5.48 -0.98 8.63
CA ASP A 3 4.37 -0.18 8.14
C ASP A 3 4.48 -0.06 6.62
N PHE A 4 3.71 -0.85 5.90
CA PHE A 4 3.83 -0.95 4.45
C PHE A 4 2.92 0.01 3.68
N HIS A 5 2.29 0.96 4.38
CA HIS A 5 1.52 2.06 3.78
C HIS A 5 1.40 3.24 4.74
N CYS A 6 2.18 4.30 4.49
CA CYS A 6 2.17 5.51 5.31
C CYS A 6 2.50 6.73 4.45
N HIS A 7 1.73 7.82 4.60
CA HIS A 7 1.95 9.09 3.91
C HIS A 7 2.84 10.01 4.77
N LEU A 8 4.13 9.74 4.80
CA LEU A 8 5.09 10.47 5.65
C LEU A 8 5.14 11.98 5.38
N ASP A 9 4.97 12.38 4.13
CA ASP A 9 4.98 13.78 3.69
C ASP A 9 3.72 14.57 4.06
N LEU A 10 2.68 13.89 4.53
CA LEU A 10 1.42 14.51 4.97
C LEU A 10 1.34 14.74 6.49
N PHE A 11 2.35 14.32 7.25
CA PHE A 11 2.42 14.67 8.66
C PHE A 11 2.79 16.17 8.84
N PRO A 12 2.23 16.86 9.85
CA PRO A 12 2.62 18.25 10.14
C PRO A 12 4.11 18.42 10.44
N ASP A 13 4.71 17.42 11.11
CA ASP A 13 6.15 17.35 11.39
C ASP A 13 6.70 15.97 10.98
N PRO A 14 7.00 15.77 9.69
CA PRO A 14 7.52 14.51 9.18
C PRO A 14 8.93 14.20 9.71
N THR A 15 9.70 15.23 10.11
CA THR A 15 11.05 15.03 10.65
C THR A 15 11.01 14.32 11.99
N THR A 16 10.13 14.72 12.89
CA THR A 16 9.92 14.04 14.17
C THR A 16 9.44 12.60 13.97
N VAL A 17 8.56 12.35 12.98
CA VAL A 17 8.12 10.99 12.64
C VAL A 17 9.29 10.14 12.15
N LEU A 18 10.11 10.67 11.24
CA LEU A 18 11.29 9.98 10.71
C LEU A 18 12.29 9.61 11.81
N ASN A 19 12.57 10.54 12.73
CA ASN A 19 13.44 10.28 13.89
C ASN A 19 12.85 9.16 14.80
N GLY A 20 11.53 9.14 14.94
CA GLY A 20 10.81 8.06 15.65
C GLY A 20 10.94 6.70 14.97
N ILE A 21 10.90 6.66 13.64
CA ILE A 21 11.12 5.47 12.80
C ILE A 21 12.54 4.93 13.03
N ASP A 22 13.55 5.80 12.93
CA ASP A 22 14.96 5.42 13.12
C ASP A 22 15.21 4.85 14.51
N LYS A 23 14.72 5.54 15.57
CA LYS A 23 14.86 5.12 16.96
C LYS A 23 14.26 3.74 17.23
N ARG A 24 13.14 3.40 16.57
CA ARG A 24 12.41 2.14 16.78
C ARG A 24 12.77 1.06 15.78
N GLY A 25 13.54 1.39 14.75
CA GLY A 25 13.91 0.46 13.69
C GLY A 25 12.73 -0.05 12.87
N THR A 26 11.72 0.81 12.63
CA THR A 26 10.53 0.47 11.84
C THR A 26 10.84 0.48 10.35
N TYR A 27 10.40 -0.54 9.62
CA TYR A 27 10.42 -0.53 8.15
C TYR A 27 9.16 0.18 7.65
N VAL A 28 9.32 1.17 6.77
CA VAL A 28 8.21 1.98 6.28
C VAL A 28 8.25 2.06 4.76
N LEU A 29 7.10 1.83 4.13
CA LEU A 29 6.85 2.25 2.76
C LEU A 29 6.12 3.60 2.79
N ALA A 30 6.84 4.67 2.48
CA ALA A 30 6.29 6.00 2.32
C ALA A 30 5.63 6.12 0.95
N VAL A 31 4.32 6.05 0.88
CA VAL A 31 3.56 6.22 -0.35
C VAL A 31 3.35 7.71 -0.64
N THR A 32 3.29 8.08 -1.91
CA THR A 32 3.02 9.46 -2.33
C THR A 32 1.69 9.57 -3.06
N THR A 33 1.06 10.74 -2.96
CA THR A 33 -0.24 10.99 -3.56
C THR A 33 -0.17 11.51 -4.99
N THR A 34 0.99 12.09 -5.39
CA THR A 34 1.21 12.59 -6.76
C THR A 34 2.64 12.33 -7.22
N PRO A 35 2.88 12.17 -8.54
CA PRO A 35 4.24 12.04 -9.09
C PRO A 35 5.15 13.23 -8.75
N LYS A 36 4.59 14.44 -8.69
CA LYS A 36 5.35 15.65 -8.31
C LYS A 36 5.88 15.61 -6.88
N ALA A 37 5.15 15.00 -5.94
CA ALA A 37 5.56 14.90 -4.54
C ALA A 37 6.77 13.95 -4.36
N TRP A 38 6.91 12.94 -5.21
CA TRP A 38 7.83 11.83 -5.00
C TRP A 38 9.30 12.24 -4.76
N ARG A 39 9.85 13.15 -5.59
CA ARG A 39 11.24 13.63 -5.38
C ARG A 39 11.40 14.41 -4.10
N GLY A 40 10.38 15.18 -3.70
CA GLY A 40 10.36 15.90 -2.42
C GLY A 40 10.36 14.94 -1.24
N THR A 41 9.52 13.91 -1.29
CA THR A 41 9.44 12.86 -0.27
C THR A 41 10.75 12.05 -0.20
N LYS A 42 11.38 11.73 -1.35
CA LYS A 42 12.72 11.10 -1.36
C LYS A 42 13.77 11.97 -0.66
N LYS A 43 13.78 13.28 -0.94
CA LYS A 43 14.69 14.22 -0.29
C LYS A 43 14.42 14.30 1.23
N LEU A 44 13.16 14.32 1.63
CA LEU A 44 12.76 14.33 3.04
C LEU A 44 13.22 13.07 3.77
N VAL A 45 13.04 11.90 3.16
CA VAL A 45 13.45 10.60 3.72
C VAL A 45 14.98 10.48 3.80
N GLY A 46 15.71 11.02 2.81
CA GLY A 46 17.16 10.87 2.73
C GLY A 46 17.61 9.42 2.59
N GLU A 47 18.80 9.10 3.14
CA GLU A 47 19.42 7.77 3.03
C GLU A 47 19.03 6.80 4.17
N ARG A 48 17.77 6.82 4.60
CA ARG A 48 17.32 5.93 5.67
C ARG A 48 17.14 4.49 5.15
N PRO A 49 17.88 3.50 5.70
CA PRO A 49 17.90 2.16 5.14
C PRO A 49 16.58 1.40 5.33
N ARG A 50 15.72 1.86 6.23
CA ARG A 50 14.43 1.21 6.54
C ARG A 50 13.23 1.92 5.97
N VAL A 51 13.41 3.04 5.26
CA VAL A 51 12.32 3.75 4.61
C VAL A 51 12.49 3.64 3.09
N ARG A 52 11.41 3.28 2.41
CA ARG A 52 11.33 3.29 0.94
C ARG A 52 10.23 4.24 0.53
N VAL A 53 10.45 4.96 -0.56
CA VAL A 53 9.45 5.89 -1.10
C VAL A 53 8.84 5.31 -2.36
N ALA A 54 7.52 5.17 -2.37
CA ALA A 54 6.75 4.70 -3.50
C ALA A 54 6.26 5.86 -4.37
N LEU A 55 6.36 5.69 -5.69
CA LEU A 55 5.87 6.63 -6.68
C LEU A 55 4.37 6.45 -6.85
N GLY A 56 3.57 7.44 -6.50
CA GLY A 56 2.12 7.38 -6.51
C GLY A 56 1.42 8.38 -7.42
N LEU A 57 0.19 8.02 -7.77
CA LEU A 57 -0.86 8.92 -8.25
C LEU A 57 -2.17 8.41 -7.64
N HIS A 58 -2.55 9.02 -6.53
CA HIS A 58 -3.69 8.62 -5.71
C HIS A 58 -5.01 8.74 -6.50
N PRO A 59 -5.89 7.73 -6.49
CA PRO A 59 -7.12 7.74 -7.28
C PRO A 59 -8.04 8.94 -7.00
N GLU A 60 -8.13 9.41 -5.77
CA GLU A 60 -8.94 10.58 -5.40
C GLU A 60 -8.45 11.87 -6.07
N LEU A 61 -7.17 11.94 -6.45
CA LEU A 61 -6.57 13.10 -7.11
C LEU A 61 -6.57 13.00 -8.64
N VAL A 62 -6.96 11.86 -9.21
CA VAL A 62 -6.90 11.62 -10.65
C VAL A 62 -7.67 12.64 -11.46
N ALA A 63 -8.86 13.04 -11.02
CA ALA A 63 -9.66 14.09 -11.70
C ALA A 63 -8.85 15.37 -11.95
N GLN A 64 -7.97 15.74 -11.02
CA GLN A 64 -7.16 16.96 -11.06
C GLN A 64 -5.75 16.74 -11.59
N ARG A 65 -5.20 15.53 -11.43
CA ARG A 65 -3.77 15.22 -11.62
C ARG A 65 -3.48 14.16 -12.69
N HIS A 66 -4.47 13.66 -13.43
CA HIS A 66 -4.28 12.65 -14.49
C HIS A 66 -3.22 13.07 -15.53
N HIS A 67 -3.04 14.37 -15.77
CA HIS A 67 -2.00 14.89 -16.67
C HIS A 67 -0.57 14.57 -16.17
N GLU A 68 -0.37 14.21 -14.89
CA GLU A 68 0.92 13.82 -14.34
C GLU A 68 1.32 12.35 -14.65
N VAL A 69 0.50 11.57 -15.35
CA VAL A 69 0.84 10.19 -15.76
C VAL A 69 2.11 10.13 -16.62
N ALA A 70 2.33 11.13 -17.48
CA ALA A 70 3.58 11.19 -18.28
C ALA A 70 4.81 11.36 -17.37
N LEU A 71 4.72 12.21 -16.34
CA LEU A 71 5.77 12.37 -15.33
C LEU A 71 5.97 11.07 -14.53
N PHE A 72 4.86 10.41 -14.13
CA PHE A 72 4.91 9.11 -13.45
C PHE A 72 5.74 8.10 -14.26
N CYS A 73 5.41 7.93 -15.55
CA CYS A 73 6.10 6.99 -16.42
C CYS A 73 7.60 7.33 -16.55
N GLY A 74 7.95 8.62 -16.62
CA GLY A 74 9.34 9.07 -16.69
C GLY A 74 10.16 8.81 -15.43
N LEU A 75 9.50 8.75 -14.25
CA LEU A 75 10.13 8.48 -12.95
C LEU A 75 10.20 6.98 -12.60
N LEU A 76 9.47 6.14 -13.31
CA LEU A 76 9.26 4.73 -12.95
C LEU A 76 10.57 3.91 -12.93
N ALA A 77 11.56 4.27 -13.77
CA ALA A 77 12.87 3.62 -13.78
C ALA A 77 13.68 3.87 -12.49
N GLU A 78 13.36 4.93 -11.74
CA GLU A 78 14.10 5.32 -10.52
C GLU A 78 13.56 4.63 -9.25
N THR A 79 12.54 3.78 -9.35
CA THR A 79 11.93 3.14 -8.16
C THR A 79 11.45 1.72 -8.43
N ARG A 80 11.64 0.85 -7.41
CA ARG A 80 11.03 -0.48 -7.34
C ARG A 80 9.60 -0.42 -6.80
N TYR A 81 9.24 0.64 -6.07
CA TYR A 81 8.00 0.75 -5.33
C TYR A 81 7.07 1.78 -5.96
N VAL A 82 5.84 1.38 -6.20
CA VAL A 82 4.78 2.21 -6.75
C VAL A 82 3.61 2.25 -5.77
N GLY A 83 3.12 3.43 -5.46
CA GLY A 83 2.02 3.64 -4.53
C GLY A 83 2.00 5.08 -3.96
N GLU A 84 0.84 5.57 -3.66
CA GLU A 84 -0.47 4.92 -3.76
C GLU A 84 -1.04 5.09 -5.17
N ILE A 85 -1.57 4.02 -5.71
CA ILE A 85 -2.27 3.97 -7.00
C ILE A 85 -3.55 3.15 -6.84
N GLY A 86 -4.46 3.16 -7.79
CA GLY A 86 -5.65 2.33 -7.72
C GLY A 86 -6.91 3.03 -8.18
N ILE A 87 -8.06 2.61 -7.62
CA ILE A 87 -9.38 3.14 -7.95
C ILE A 87 -10.17 3.38 -6.67
N ASP A 88 -10.78 4.56 -6.51
CA ASP A 88 -11.71 4.91 -5.43
C ASP A 88 -13.13 5.04 -5.98
N GLY A 89 -14.01 4.14 -5.56
CA GLY A 89 -15.44 4.13 -5.91
C GLY A 89 -16.33 4.79 -4.85
N SER A 90 -15.77 5.48 -3.85
CA SER A 90 -16.55 6.18 -2.83
C SER A 90 -17.37 7.32 -3.44
N PRO A 91 -18.48 7.73 -2.82
CA PRO A 91 -19.40 8.72 -3.40
C PRO A 91 -18.75 10.01 -3.90
N PRO A 92 -17.76 10.63 -3.20
CA PRO A 92 -17.11 11.86 -3.69
C PRO A 92 -16.32 11.67 -4.98
N HIS A 93 -15.78 10.46 -5.23
CA HIS A 93 -14.85 10.19 -6.32
C HIS A 93 -15.45 9.38 -7.47
N ARG A 94 -16.69 8.90 -7.30
CA ARG A 94 -17.39 8.05 -8.30
C ARG A 94 -17.54 8.70 -9.66
N GLY A 95 -17.69 10.02 -9.72
CA GLY A 95 -17.82 10.78 -10.98
C GLY A 95 -16.59 10.70 -11.88
N SER A 96 -15.43 10.34 -11.35
CA SER A 96 -14.17 10.20 -12.11
C SER A 96 -13.75 8.74 -12.32
N ILE A 97 -14.60 7.76 -12.04
CA ILE A 97 -14.21 6.35 -11.99
C ILE A 97 -13.64 5.82 -13.31
N ASP A 98 -14.18 6.23 -14.44
CA ASP A 98 -13.68 5.78 -15.75
C ASP A 98 -12.32 6.40 -16.09
N LEU A 99 -12.09 7.65 -15.67
CA LEU A 99 -10.79 8.28 -15.76
C LEU A 99 -9.78 7.60 -14.83
N GLN A 100 -10.19 7.26 -13.59
CA GLN A 100 -9.35 6.52 -12.65
C GLN A 100 -8.94 5.16 -13.22
N LYS A 101 -9.88 4.39 -13.80
CA LYS A 101 -9.59 3.11 -14.47
C LYS A 101 -8.57 3.29 -15.60
N SER A 102 -8.79 4.28 -16.48
CA SER A 102 -7.88 4.57 -17.58
C SER A 102 -6.46 4.92 -17.10
N VAL A 103 -6.34 5.74 -16.06
CA VAL A 103 -5.07 6.10 -15.45
C VAL A 103 -4.41 4.89 -14.79
N PHE A 104 -5.15 4.11 -14.04
CA PHE A 104 -4.64 2.91 -13.37
C PHE A 104 -4.15 1.87 -14.37
N ASP A 105 -4.91 1.59 -15.43
CA ASP A 105 -4.50 0.68 -16.51
C ASP A 105 -3.21 1.14 -17.21
N ARG A 106 -3.05 2.45 -17.43
CA ARG A 106 -1.81 3.02 -18.01
C ARG A 106 -0.62 2.84 -17.07
N ILE A 107 -0.82 3.06 -15.76
CA ILE A 107 0.22 2.85 -14.74
C ILE A 107 0.63 1.38 -14.70
N LEU A 108 -0.32 0.45 -14.67
CA LEU A 108 -0.04 -0.99 -14.67
C LEU A 108 0.71 -1.44 -15.93
N ALA A 109 0.29 -0.94 -17.10
CA ALA A 109 0.99 -1.22 -18.38
C ALA A 109 2.44 -0.70 -18.37
N ALA A 110 2.67 0.51 -17.82
CA ALA A 110 4.02 1.05 -17.66
C ALA A 110 4.86 0.22 -16.68
N CYS A 111 4.27 -0.23 -15.57
CA CYS A 111 4.94 -1.12 -14.63
C CYS A 111 5.31 -2.47 -15.28
N ALA A 112 4.40 -3.05 -16.07
CA ALA A 112 4.65 -4.29 -16.81
C ALA A 112 5.81 -4.13 -17.80
N ALA A 113 5.80 -3.06 -18.60
CA ALA A 113 6.87 -2.73 -19.54
C ALA A 113 8.24 -2.52 -18.84
N ALA A 114 8.23 -2.12 -17.58
CA ALA A 114 9.43 -1.92 -16.77
C ALA A 114 9.90 -3.16 -15.98
N GLY A 115 9.35 -4.35 -16.26
CA GLY A 115 9.69 -5.61 -15.59
C GLY A 115 8.98 -5.85 -14.25
N GLY A 116 7.87 -5.16 -14.03
CA GLY A 116 7.07 -5.25 -12.80
C GLY A 116 7.57 -4.36 -11.65
N ARG A 117 6.66 -4.05 -10.73
CA ARG A 117 6.92 -3.23 -9.53
C ARG A 117 6.20 -3.81 -8.32
N ILE A 118 6.59 -3.40 -7.13
CA ILE A 118 5.83 -3.65 -5.90
C ILE A 118 4.80 -2.53 -5.78
N LEU A 119 3.51 -2.89 -5.81
CA LEU A 119 2.42 -1.95 -5.97
C LEU A 119 1.60 -1.85 -4.67
N SER A 120 1.53 -0.68 -4.05
CA SER A 120 0.57 -0.43 -2.97
C SER A 120 -0.71 0.17 -3.57
N VAL A 121 -1.81 -0.59 -3.48
CA VAL A 121 -3.01 -0.40 -4.30
C VAL A 121 -4.24 -0.08 -3.46
N HIS A 122 -4.83 1.07 -3.72
CA HIS A 122 -6.12 1.54 -3.20
C HIS A 122 -7.29 0.87 -3.94
N SER A 123 -8.30 0.39 -3.19
CA SER A 123 -9.44 -0.32 -3.78
C SER A 123 -10.80 -0.01 -3.13
N ARG A 124 -10.90 1.08 -2.37
CA ARG A 124 -12.10 1.45 -1.61
C ARG A 124 -13.32 1.60 -2.52
N GLY A 125 -14.36 0.78 -2.27
CA GLY A 125 -15.59 0.81 -3.07
C GLY A 125 -15.43 0.46 -4.55
N ALA A 126 -14.25 -0.07 -4.95
CA ALA A 126 -13.90 -0.38 -6.34
C ALA A 126 -13.08 -1.67 -6.49
N ALA A 127 -13.15 -2.59 -5.52
CA ALA A 127 -12.33 -3.80 -5.51
C ALA A 127 -12.46 -4.61 -6.81
N THR A 128 -13.68 -4.83 -7.32
CA THR A 128 -13.88 -5.52 -8.61
C THR A 128 -13.12 -4.82 -9.75
N ALA A 129 -13.25 -3.49 -9.88
CA ALA A 129 -12.58 -2.74 -10.96
C ALA A 129 -11.05 -2.80 -10.86
N VAL A 130 -10.50 -2.75 -9.64
CA VAL A 130 -9.06 -2.92 -9.40
C VAL A 130 -8.61 -4.32 -9.82
N LEU A 131 -9.35 -5.37 -9.41
CA LEU A 131 -9.01 -6.76 -9.77
C LEU A 131 -9.12 -7.02 -11.27
N ASP A 132 -10.10 -6.42 -11.96
CA ASP A 132 -10.21 -6.48 -13.42
C ASP A 132 -8.99 -5.90 -14.12
N SER A 133 -8.47 -4.76 -13.62
CA SER A 133 -7.26 -4.13 -14.17
C SER A 133 -6.01 -4.97 -13.91
N LEU A 134 -5.86 -5.52 -12.71
CA LEU A 134 -4.73 -6.40 -12.35
C LEU A 134 -4.72 -7.68 -13.19
N GLU A 135 -5.89 -8.28 -13.43
CA GLU A 135 -6.03 -9.50 -14.25
C GLU A 135 -5.66 -9.25 -15.71
N ARG A 136 -5.97 -8.06 -16.25
CA ARG A 136 -5.53 -7.65 -17.60
C ARG A 136 -4.02 -7.39 -17.71
N GLN A 137 -3.35 -7.10 -16.59
CA GLN A 137 -1.93 -6.74 -16.55
C GLN A 137 -1.15 -7.60 -15.54
N PRO A 138 -1.10 -8.94 -15.71
CA PRO A 138 -0.54 -9.86 -14.71
C PRO A 138 0.97 -9.68 -14.49
N THR A 139 1.67 -9.04 -15.43
CA THR A 139 3.12 -8.76 -15.34
C THR A 139 3.43 -7.38 -14.76
N SER A 140 2.43 -6.62 -14.32
CA SER A 140 2.65 -5.29 -13.72
C SER A 140 3.46 -5.34 -12.41
N GLY A 141 3.54 -6.50 -11.77
CA GLY A 141 4.33 -6.74 -10.58
C GLY A 141 3.55 -7.42 -9.46
N VAL A 142 3.88 -7.07 -8.22
CA VAL A 142 3.26 -7.65 -7.01
C VAL A 142 2.28 -6.65 -6.41
N PRO A 143 0.96 -6.82 -6.59
CA PRO A 143 -0.03 -5.93 -6.01
C PRO A 143 -0.25 -6.24 -4.52
N ILE A 144 -0.21 -5.21 -3.70
CA ILE A 144 -0.54 -5.24 -2.27
C ILE A 144 -1.78 -4.38 -2.10
N LEU A 145 -2.92 -5.02 -1.85
CA LEU A 145 -4.17 -4.33 -1.57
C LEU A 145 -4.11 -3.80 -0.14
N HIS A 146 -3.90 -2.49 -0.01
CA HIS A 146 -3.87 -1.87 1.30
C HIS A 146 -5.29 -1.69 1.84
N TRP A 147 -5.45 -1.83 3.15
CA TRP A 147 -6.74 -1.68 3.86
C TRP A 147 -7.93 -2.25 3.07
N PHE A 148 -7.76 -3.48 2.59
CA PHE A 148 -8.76 -4.08 1.71
C PHE A 148 -10.13 -4.18 2.38
N SER A 149 -11.15 -3.61 1.74
CA SER A 149 -12.51 -3.50 2.25
C SER A 149 -13.57 -4.09 1.31
N GLY A 150 -13.19 -4.93 0.36
CA GLY A 150 -14.07 -5.63 -0.55
C GLY A 150 -14.95 -6.68 0.12
N THR A 151 -15.60 -7.50 -0.68
CA THR A 151 -16.38 -8.67 -0.26
C THR A 151 -15.48 -9.90 -0.07
N LYS A 152 -15.99 -10.98 0.55
CA LYS A 152 -15.28 -12.26 0.65
C LYS A 152 -15.01 -12.89 -0.73
N ALA A 153 -15.92 -12.71 -1.69
CA ALA A 153 -15.74 -13.18 -3.06
C ALA A 153 -14.60 -12.40 -3.78
N GLU A 154 -14.55 -11.09 -3.60
CA GLU A 154 -13.45 -10.27 -4.13
C GLU A 154 -12.12 -10.59 -3.45
N LEU A 155 -12.12 -10.90 -2.15
CA LEU A 155 -10.92 -11.37 -1.46
C LEU A 155 -10.41 -12.70 -2.03
N ALA A 156 -11.31 -13.66 -2.26
CA ALA A 156 -10.96 -14.95 -2.87
C ALA A 156 -10.41 -14.78 -4.29
N ARG A 157 -10.97 -13.85 -5.09
CA ARG A 157 -10.44 -13.49 -6.40
C ARG A 157 -9.05 -12.83 -6.29
N ALA A 158 -8.88 -11.89 -5.38
CA ALA A 158 -7.58 -11.26 -5.11
C ALA A 158 -6.52 -12.28 -4.72
N ASP A 159 -6.88 -13.25 -3.87
CA ASP A 159 -6.01 -14.36 -3.48
C ASP A 159 -5.60 -15.21 -4.67
N SER A 160 -6.55 -15.58 -5.55
CA SER A 160 -6.28 -16.35 -6.77
C SER A 160 -5.39 -15.61 -7.78
N LEU A 161 -5.46 -14.26 -7.82
CA LEU A 161 -4.58 -13.41 -8.62
C LEU A 161 -3.19 -13.19 -7.98
N GLY A 162 -2.93 -13.80 -6.82
CA GLY A 162 -1.64 -13.67 -6.14
C GLY A 162 -1.43 -12.34 -5.41
N CYS A 163 -2.51 -11.58 -5.16
CA CYS A 163 -2.41 -10.33 -4.41
C CYS A 163 -1.89 -10.55 -2.99
N TRP A 164 -1.16 -9.57 -2.52
CA TRP A 164 -0.76 -9.40 -1.13
C TRP A 164 -1.73 -8.44 -0.44
N PHE A 165 -1.64 -8.38 0.89
CA PHE A 165 -2.52 -7.54 1.70
C PHE A 165 -1.73 -6.86 2.79
N SER A 166 -2.05 -5.60 3.10
CA SER A 166 -1.59 -4.95 4.31
C SER A 166 -2.78 -4.66 5.24
N VAL A 167 -2.58 -4.93 6.52
CA VAL A 167 -3.60 -4.90 7.56
C VAL A 167 -3.15 -3.98 8.68
N GLY A 168 -4.02 -3.06 9.08
CA GLY A 168 -3.73 -2.11 10.13
C GLY A 168 -4.70 -2.12 11.29
N PRO A 169 -4.36 -1.45 12.41
CA PRO A 169 -5.22 -1.38 13.60
C PRO A 169 -6.61 -0.87 13.29
N VAL A 170 -6.73 0.14 12.41
CA VAL A 170 -8.03 0.75 12.08
C VAL A 170 -8.91 -0.20 11.27
N MET A 171 -8.33 -1.00 10.38
CA MET A 171 -9.07 -2.03 9.64
C MET A 171 -9.74 -3.03 10.58
N LEU A 172 -9.02 -3.47 11.62
CA LEU A 172 -9.50 -4.48 12.57
C LEU A 172 -10.57 -3.97 13.55
N ARG A 173 -10.78 -2.66 13.68
CA ARG A 173 -11.88 -2.12 14.48
C ARG A 173 -13.25 -2.53 13.97
N SER A 174 -13.38 -2.81 12.67
CA SER A 174 -14.64 -3.24 12.06
C SER A 174 -14.78 -4.77 12.07
N ARG A 175 -16.00 -5.27 12.30
CA ARG A 175 -16.30 -6.70 12.17
C ARG A 175 -15.90 -7.23 10.79
N LYS A 176 -16.25 -6.49 9.72
CA LYS A 176 -15.90 -6.85 8.34
C LYS A 176 -14.38 -6.95 8.14
N GLY A 177 -13.63 -5.97 8.66
CA GLY A 177 -12.16 -5.98 8.58
C GLY A 177 -11.54 -7.20 9.24
N ARG A 178 -12.03 -7.57 10.45
CA ARG A 178 -11.60 -8.79 11.14
C ARG A 178 -11.91 -10.07 10.35
N GLU A 179 -13.13 -10.18 9.81
CA GLU A 179 -13.52 -11.34 8.99
C GLU A 179 -12.65 -11.48 7.73
N LEU A 180 -12.33 -10.38 7.07
CA LEU A 180 -11.44 -10.38 5.90
C LEU A 180 -10.01 -10.73 6.30
N ALA A 181 -9.47 -10.09 7.34
CA ALA A 181 -8.11 -10.34 7.81
C ALA A 181 -7.92 -11.80 8.23
N ALA A 182 -8.93 -12.43 8.85
CA ALA A 182 -8.89 -13.84 9.24
C ALA A 182 -8.67 -14.78 8.04
N THR A 183 -9.19 -14.44 6.87
CA THR A 183 -9.11 -15.28 5.65
C THR A 183 -7.97 -14.91 4.71
N MET A 184 -7.35 -13.73 4.84
CA MET A 184 -6.19 -13.33 4.01
C MET A 184 -5.03 -14.33 4.14
N PRO A 185 -4.29 -14.64 3.05
CA PRO A 185 -3.17 -15.58 3.09
C PRO A 185 -2.02 -15.05 3.95
N MET A 186 -1.59 -15.88 4.92
CA MET A 186 -0.59 -15.49 5.92
C MET A 186 0.78 -15.22 5.32
N ASP A 187 1.13 -15.94 4.25
CA ASP A 187 2.40 -15.80 3.54
C ASP A 187 2.46 -14.57 2.61
N ARG A 188 1.34 -13.88 2.40
CA ARG A 188 1.23 -12.65 1.58
C ARG A 188 0.61 -11.48 2.36
N MET A 189 0.87 -11.43 3.66
CA MET A 189 0.37 -10.40 4.56
C MET A 189 1.51 -9.50 5.06
N LEU A 190 1.22 -8.21 5.20
CA LEU A 190 2.04 -7.19 5.84
C LEU A 190 1.18 -6.38 6.80
N THR A 191 1.80 -5.51 7.59
CA THR A 191 1.08 -4.55 8.44
C THR A 191 1.20 -3.14 7.90
N GLU A 192 0.26 -2.26 8.27
CA GLU A 192 0.24 -0.87 7.87
C GLU A 192 -0.45 0.02 8.91
N THR A 193 -0.31 1.34 8.77
CA THR A 193 -1.11 2.33 9.51
C THR A 193 -2.06 3.12 8.65
N ASP A 194 -1.73 3.36 7.40
CA ASP A 194 -2.32 4.37 6.51
C ASP A 194 -2.30 5.77 7.15
N ALA A 195 -1.27 6.03 7.94
CA ALA A 195 -1.12 7.31 8.65
C ALA A 195 -0.70 8.44 7.67
N PRO A 196 -1.20 9.66 7.87
CA PRO A 196 -1.98 10.18 8.99
C PRO A 196 -3.51 9.96 8.88
N PHE A 197 -4.01 9.26 7.86
CA PHE A 197 -5.44 8.96 7.68
C PHE A 197 -5.92 7.89 8.67
N GLY A 198 -5.10 6.87 8.94
CA GLY A 198 -5.31 5.95 10.06
C GLY A 198 -5.13 6.69 11.39
N ARG A 199 -6.18 6.69 12.22
CA ARG A 199 -6.24 7.50 13.44
C ARG A 199 -6.67 6.68 14.66
N ASP A 200 -6.20 7.13 15.82
CA ASP A 200 -6.74 6.71 17.12
C ASP A 200 -7.34 7.93 17.82
N GLY A 201 -8.68 7.99 17.90
CA GLY A 201 -9.39 9.20 18.25
C GLY A 201 -9.02 10.35 17.30
N ASP A 202 -8.60 11.48 17.87
CA ASP A 202 -8.20 12.67 17.10
C ASP A 202 -6.73 12.69 16.69
N SER A 203 -5.94 11.67 17.09
CA SER A 203 -4.51 11.62 16.79
C SER A 203 -4.23 10.69 15.62
N PRO A 204 -3.37 11.05 14.66
CA PRO A 204 -2.90 10.13 13.65
C PRO A 204 -2.08 9.01 14.28
N LEU A 205 -2.23 7.80 13.75
CA LEU A 205 -1.33 6.72 14.11
C LEU A 205 0.10 7.07 13.69
N MET A 206 1.06 6.55 14.42
CA MET A 206 2.47 6.63 14.07
C MET A 206 2.91 5.32 13.39
N PRO A 207 3.88 5.33 12.46
CA PRO A 207 4.28 4.13 11.71
C PRO A 207 4.62 2.91 12.57
N TRP A 208 5.14 3.11 13.77
CA TRP A 208 5.44 2.01 14.71
C TRP A 208 4.20 1.40 15.36
N GLN A 209 3.05 2.06 15.28
CA GLN A 209 1.76 1.56 15.78
C GLN A 209 1.08 0.59 14.79
N ALA A 210 1.66 0.35 13.62
CA ALA A 210 1.20 -0.72 12.74
C ALA A 210 1.18 -2.10 13.44
N TYR A 211 1.96 -2.26 14.50
CA TYR A 211 2.00 -3.49 15.29
C TYR A 211 1.03 -3.52 16.48
N ASP A 212 0.27 -2.46 16.73
CA ASP A 212 -0.75 -2.44 17.79
C ASP A 212 -1.89 -3.44 17.52
N CYS A 213 -2.02 -3.93 16.29
CA CYS A 213 -2.99 -4.96 15.91
C CYS A 213 -2.45 -6.40 15.98
N LEU A 214 -1.20 -6.64 16.38
CA LEU A 214 -0.60 -7.98 16.28
C LEU A 214 -1.28 -9.03 17.15
N ASP A 215 -1.66 -8.69 18.38
CA ASP A 215 -2.34 -9.64 19.28
C ASP A 215 -3.69 -10.08 18.70
N GLU A 216 -4.48 -9.12 18.22
CA GLU A 216 -5.77 -9.41 17.60
C GLU A 216 -5.58 -10.21 16.29
N LEU A 217 -4.62 -9.81 15.46
CA LEU A 217 -4.35 -10.50 14.20
C LEU A 217 -3.83 -11.93 14.43
N ALA A 218 -2.99 -12.15 15.44
CA ALA A 218 -2.53 -13.47 15.86
C ALA A 218 -3.71 -14.36 16.30
N ASN A 219 -4.61 -13.82 17.12
CA ASN A 219 -5.82 -14.51 17.54
C ASN A 219 -6.70 -14.88 16.34
N LEU A 220 -6.93 -13.96 15.41
CA LEU A 220 -7.72 -14.22 14.18
C LEU A 220 -7.10 -15.32 13.30
N LYS A 221 -5.77 -15.47 13.34
CA LYS A 221 -5.03 -16.49 12.61
C LYS A 221 -4.82 -17.80 13.37
N GLY A 222 -5.20 -17.87 14.62
CA GLY A 222 -4.92 -19.03 15.49
C GLY A 222 -3.42 -19.27 15.72
N LEU A 223 -2.62 -18.18 15.76
CA LEU A 223 -1.17 -18.22 15.89
C LEU A 223 -0.70 -17.53 17.18
N GLY A 224 0.49 -17.88 17.64
CA GLY A 224 1.19 -17.05 18.63
C GLY A 224 1.76 -15.78 17.98
N VAL A 225 1.78 -14.66 18.73
CA VAL A 225 2.24 -13.34 18.26
C VAL A 225 3.66 -13.38 17.68
N ASP A 226 4.57 -14.12 18.32
CA ASP A 226 5.95 -14.23 17.82
C ASP A 226 6.04 -15.02 16.50
N THR A 227 5.17 -16.00 16.29
CA THR A 227 5.09 -16.72 15.02
C THR A 227 4.56 -15.81 13.91
N LEU A 228 3.49 -15.06 14.20
CA LEU A 228 2.97 -14.04 13.29
C LEU A 228 4.07 -13.01 12.93
N ARG A 229 4.77 -12.47 13.94
CA ARG A 229 5.84 -11.48 13.74
C ARG A 229 6.96 -12.03 12.84
N ARG A 230 7.41 -13.27 13.07
CA ARG A 230 8.42 -13.92 12.21
C ARG A 230 7.93 -14.06 10.78
N GLN A 231 6.66 -14.45 10.59
CA GLN A 231 6.08 -14.58 9.25
C GLN A 231 6.02 -13.23 8.51
N LEU A 232 5.56 -12.16 9.17
CA LEU A 232 5.52 -10.81 8.59
C LEU A 232 6.91 -10.32 8.16
N ILE A 233 7.94 -10.59 8.98
CA ILE A 233 9.33 -10.26 8.64
C ILE A 233 9.82 -11.10 7.45
N ALA A 234 9.49 -12.39 7.40
CA ALA A 234 9.82 -13.26 6.28
C ALA A 234 9.16 -12.77 4.98
N ASN A 235 7.88 -12.36 5.06
CA ASN A 235 7.13 -11.78 3.94
C ASN A 235 7.82 -10.51 3.42
N LEU A 236 8.16 -9.56 4.31
CA LEU A 236 8.85 -8.33 3.93
C LEU A 236 10.19 -8.62 3.21
N ARG A 237 10.96 -9.62 3.69
CA ARG A 237 12.25 -10.01 3.08
C ARG A 237 12.08 -10.71 1.74
N ARG A 238 10.97 -11.43 1.54
CA ARG A 238 10.66 -12.13 0.29
C ARG A 238 10.19 -11.18 -0.79
N LEU A 239 9.38 -10.19 -0.45
CA LEU A 239 8.69 -9.31 -1.39
C LEU A 239 9.60 -8.66 -2.45
N PRO A 240 10.75 -8.05 -2.12
CA PRO A 240 11.62 -7.45 -3.14
C PRO A 240 12.23 -8.44 -4.13
N LYS A 241 12.23 -9.72 -3.80
CA LYS A 241 12.78 -10.79 -4.66
C LYS A 241 11.78 -11.26 -5.72
N LEU A 242 10.52 -10.80 -5.63
CA LEU A 242 9.45 -11.20 -6.54
C LEU A 242 9.36 -10.30 -7.79
N VAL A 243 10.16 -9.23 -7.84
CA VAL A 243 10.25 -8.33 -8.98
C VAL A 243 11.70 -8.16 -9.39
N GLU A 244 11.96 -8.19 -10.70
CA GLU A 244 13.27 -7.89 -11.26
C GLU A 244 13.46 -6.37 -11.33
N TRP A 245 14.49 -5.86 -10.66
CA TRP A 245 14.83 -4.45 -10.70
C TRP A 245 16.34 -4.26 -10.54
N SER A 246 16.96 -3.64 -11.51
CA SER A 246 18.41 -3.47 -11.64
C SER A 246 18.90 -2.05 -11.35
N GLY A 247 18.09 -1.23 -10.62
CA GLY A 247 18.46 0.14 -10.25
C GLY A 247 19.16 0.25 -8.90
#